data_b91a36fc04485e6b1c3e9727940bde30
#
_entry.id   b91a36fc04485e6b1c3e9727940bde30
#
_cell.length_a   1.000
_cell.length_b   1.000
_cell.length_c   1.000
_cell.angle_alpha   90.00
_cell.angle_beta   90.00
_cell.angle_gamma   90.00
#
_symmetry.space_group_name_H-M   'P 1'
#
loop_
_entity.id
_entity.type
_entity.pdbx_description
1 polymer ?
#
loop_
_entity_poly.entity_id
_entity_poly.type
_entity_poly.pdbx_seq_one_letter_code
_entity_poly.pdbx_strand_id
1 'polypeptide(L)'
;MKKILVVDDEEKIRRLVEVTLMSDDHRVLKSENGKEAIEIAKAEKPELIIMDVMMPGGMDGLEATRLLKNDPETKDCYILILTAMGQQVDKEKGFEAGADDYFAKPFSPLDLLKKVEEVLG
;
A
#
# COMPACT_ATOMS: atom_id res chain seq x y z
N MET A 1 6.92 14.62 -9.67
CA MET A 1 6.47 13.22 -9.86
C MET A 1 6.18 12.58 -8.51
N LYS A 2 4.97 12.08 -8.34
CA LYS A 2 4.58 11.44 -7.09
C LYS A 2 5.01 9.99 -7.08
N LYS A 3 5.44 9.50 -5.91
CA LYS A 3 5.91 8.14 -5.73
C LYS A 3 4.84 7.30 -5.07
N ILE A 4 4.60 6.12 -5.63
CA ILE A 4 3.64 5.15 -5.10
C ILE A 4 4.40 3.86 -4.83
N LEU A 5 4.32 3.37 -3.60
CA LEU A 5 4.94 2.09 -3.23
C LEU A 5 3.86 1.03 -3.16
N VAL A 6 4.00 -0.04 -3.95
CA VAL A 6 3.10 -1.19 -3.85
C VAL A 6 3.82 -2.32 -3.12
N VAL A 7 3.17 -2.85 -2.09
CA VAL A 7 3.72 -3.93 -1.26
C VAL A 7 2.78 -5.13 -1.33
N ASP A 8 3.24 -6.20 -1.96
CA ASP A 8 2.46 -7.43 -2.13
C ASP A 8 3.45 -8.56 -2.39
N ASP A 9 3.22 -9.72 -1.80
CA ASP A 9 4.09 -10.88 -2.01
C ASP A 9 3.89 -11.53 -3.39
N GLU A 10 2.78 -11.25 -4.06
CA GLU A 10 2.50 -11.77 -5.39
C GLU A 10 3.04 -10.85 -6.48
N GLU A 11 3.98 -11.36 -7.27
CA GLU A 11 4.56 -10.59 -8.36
C GLU A 11 3.51 -10.10 -9.36
N LYS A 12 2.49 -10.93 -9.63
CA LYS A 12 1.43 -10.57 -10.56
C LYS A 12 0.67 -9.33 -10.12
N ILE A 13 0.42 -9.20 -8.82
CA ILE A 13 -0.29 -8.03 -8.27
C ILE A 13 0.61 -6.81 -8.35
N ARG A 14 1.89 -6.94 -7.97
CA ARG A 14 2.83 -5.81 -8.05
C ARG A 14 2.91 -5.29 -9.49
N ARG A 15 3.01 -6.20 -10.45
CA ARG A 15 3.09 -5.82 -11.87
C ARG A 15 1.81 -5.17 -12.36
N LEU A 16 0.65 -5.73 -11.98
CA LEU A 16 -0.64 -5.16 -12.36
C LEU A 16 -0.77 -3.72 -11.83
N VAL A 17 -0.43 -3.50 -10.58
CA VAL A 17 -0.49 -2.17 -9.97
C VAL A 17 0.49 -1.23 -10.66
N GLU A 18 1.71 -1.70 -10.92
CA GLU A 18 2.70 -0.89 -11.61
C GLU A 18 2.21 -0.42 -12.98
N VAL A 19 1.73 -1.36 -13.80
CA VAL A 19 1.25 -1.05 -15.14
C VAL A 19 0.05 -0.11 -15.11
N THR A 20 -0.81 -0.30 -14.11
CA THR A 20 -2.03 0.51 -13.97
C THR A 20 -1.71 1.94 -13.56
N LEU A 21 -0.76 2.13 -12.66
CA LEU A 21 -0.52 3.43 -12.03
C LEU A 21 0.66 4.23 -12.57
N MET A 22 1.62 3.57 -13.24
CA MET A 22 2.77 4.29 -13.78
C MET A 22 2.33 5.27 -14.87
N SER A 23 2.90 6.46 -14.84
CA SER A 23 2.57 7.52 -15.79
C SER A 23 3.65 8.59 -15.75
N ASP A 24 3.47 9.66 -16.51
CA ASP A 24 4.39 10.79 -16.46
C ASP A 24 4.34 11.49 -15.10
N ASP A 25 3.25 11.34 -14.36
CA ASP A 25 3.05 11.98 -13.06
C ASP A 25 3.32 11.05 -11.87
N HIS A 26 3.39 9.74 -12.09
CA HIS A 26 3.52 8.74 -11.02
C HIS A 26 4.68 7.79 -11.29
N ARG A 27 5.53 7.64 -10.29
CA ARG A 27 6.58 6.62 -10.27
C ARG A 27 6.15 5.52 -9.31
N VAL A 28 6.19 4.26 -9.75
CA VAL A 28 5.79 3.14 -8.92
C VAL A 28 7.02 2.38 -8.42
N LEU A 29 7.12 2.24 -7.11
CA LEU A 29 8.14 1.44 -6.43
C LEU A 29 7.48 0.15 -5.96
N LYS A 30 8.25 -0.92 -5.87
CA LYS A 30 7.71 -2.25 -5.53
C LYS A 30 8.45 -2.88 -4.38
N SER A 31 7.71 -3.59 -3.52
CA SER A 31 8.26 -4.36 -2.42
C SER A 31 7.46 -5.65 -2.27
N GLU A 32 8.12 -6.72 -1.83
CA GLU A 32 7.46 -8.01 -1.65
C GLU A 32 7.19 -8.38 -0.19
N ASN A 33 7.64 -7.57 0.75
CA ASN A 33 7.41 -7.83 2.17
C ASN A 33 7.43 -6.54 2.99
N GLY A 34 6.94 -6.63 4.23
CA GLY A 34 6.81 -5.47 5.10
C GLY A 34 8.11 -4.83 5.51
N LYS A 35 9.14 -5.65 5.77
CA LYS A 35 10.44 -5.13 6.18
C LYS A 35 11.07 -4.27 5.08
N GLU A 36 11.08 -4.80 3.86
CA GLU A 36 11.60 -4.07 2.70
C GLU A 36 10.78 -2.80 2.46
N ALA A 37 9.45 -2.89 2.62
CA ALA A 37 8.57 -1.74 2.44
C ALA A 37 8.94 -0.60 3.38
N ILE A 38 9.24 -0.91 4.64
CA ILE A 38 9.63 0.10 5.63
C ILE A 38 10.94 0.77 5.22
N GLU A 39 11.91 -0.02 4.76
CA GLU A 39 13.19 0.52 4.31
C GLU A 39 13.02 1.46 3.13
N ILE A 40 12.22 1.05 2.14
CA ILE A 40 11.95 1.86 0.96
C ILE A 40 11.19 3.14 1.34
N ALA A 41 10.18 3.02 2.21
CA ALA A 41 9.41 4.16 2.63
C ALA A 41 10.27 5.22 3.33
N LYS A 42 11.21 4.80 4.15
CA LYS A 42 12.13 5.73 4.83
C LYS A 42 13.06 6.41 3.84
N ALA A 43 13.54 5.68 2.84
CA ALA A 43 14.48 6.21 1.86
C ALA A 43 13.79 7.11 0.82
N GLU A 44 12.64 6.68 0.31
CA GLU A 44 11.97 7.32 -0.82
C GLU A 44 10.81 8.23 -0.44
N LYS A 45 10.25 8.04 0.75
CA LYS A 45 9.12 8.83 1.27
C LYS A 45 7.97 8.96 0.26
N PRO A 46 7.37 7.83 -0.14
CA PRO A 46 6.29 7.87 -1.14
C PRO A 46 5.05 8.60 -0.61
N GLU A 47 4.31 9.21 -1.50
CA GLU A 47 3.06 9.87 -1.14
C GLU A 47 1.97 8.87 -0.80
N LEU A 48 2.01 7.68 -1.46
CA LEU A 48 1.03 6.64 -1.28
C LEU A 48 1.71 5.29 -1.13
N ILE A 49 1.25 4.49 -0.17
CA ILE A 49 1.68 3.10 -0.02
C ILE A 49 0.45 2.21 -0.15
N ILE A 50 0.48 1.29 -1.10
CA ILE A 50 -0.56 0.28 -1.27
C ILE A 50 -0.05 -0.99 -0.62
N MET A 51 -0.66 -1.38 0.50
CA MET A 51 -0.13 -2.42 1.38
C MET A 51 -1.07 -3.62 1.45
N ASP A 52 -0.57 -4.78 0.99
CA ASP A 52 -1.30 -6.04 1.16
C ASP A 52 -1.31 -6.44 2.63
N VAL A 53 -2.46 -6.84 3.15
CA VAL A 53 -2.60 -7.27 4.54
C VAL A 53 -1.94 -8.62 4.76
N MET A 54 -2.17 -9.57 3.86
CA MET A 54 -1.70 -10.95 4.01
C MET A 54 -0.38 -11.17 3.30
N MET A 55 0.72 -11.10 4.07
CA MET A 55 2.05 -11.39 3.54
C MET A 55 2.78 -12.37 4.44
N PRO A 56 3.50 -13.36 3.87
CA PRO A 56 4.29 -14.30 4.67
C PRO A 56 5.58 -13.64 5.18
N GLY A 57 6.29 -14.35 6.02
CA GLY A 57 7.64 -13.93 6.44
C GLY A 57 7.72 -13.12 7.70
N GLY A 58 6.76 -13.27 8.60
CA GLY A 58 6.86 -12.72 9.96
C GLY A 58 6.26 -11.34 10.18
N MET A 59 6.28 -10.46 9.19
CA MET A 59 5.66 -9.15 9.31
C MET A 59 4.57 -9.02 8.26
N ASP A 60 3.30 -8.96 8.70
CA ASP A 60 2.18 -8.75 7.77
C ASP A 60 2.00 -7.25 7.48
N GLY A 61 1.04 -6.94 6.60
CA GLY A 61 0.79 -5.56 6.21
C GLY A 61 0.25 -4.69 7.33
N LEU A 62 -0.46 -5.28 8.29
CA LEU A 62 -1.00 -4.52 9.43
C LEU A 62 0.13 -4.08 10.35
N GLU A 63 1.07 -4.97 10.64
CA GLU A 63 2.21 -4.63 11.47
C GLU A 63 3.09 -3.58 10.79
N ALA A 64 3.35 -3.75 9.48
CA ALA A 64 4.12 -2.78 8.73
C ALA A 64 3.42 -1.41 8.74
N THR A 65 2.10 -1.38 8.58
CA THR A 65 1.32 -0.13 8.64
C THR A 65 1.48 0.56 9.99
N ARG A 66 1.37 -0.23 11.07
CA ARG A 66 1.51 0.32 12.43
C ARG A 66 2.89 0.95 12.62
N LEU A 67 3.94 0.27 12.19
CA LEU A 67 5.30 0.77 12.32
C LEU A 67 5.50 2.04 11.48
N LEU A 68 5.00 2.06 10.26
CA LEU A 68 5.12 3.23 9.40
C LEU A 68 4.37 4.44 9.97
N LYS A 69 3.18 4.24 10.52
CA LYS A 69 2.38 5.34 11.06
C LYS A 69 2.89 5.84 12.40
N ASN A 70 3.70 5.06 13.09
CA ASN A 70 4.30 5.48 14.36
C ASN A 70 5.71 6.06 14.21
N ASP A 71 6.24 6.09 13.00
CA ASP A 71 7.57 6.64 12.72
C ASP A 71 7.42 8.06 12.17
N PRO A 72 8.03 9.07 12.79
CA PRO A 72 7.96 10.45 12.30
C PRO A 72 8.41 10.61 10.84
N GLU A 73 9.29 9.75 10.36
CA GLU A 73 9.79 9.84 8.99
C GLU A 73 8.79 9.36 7.94
N THR A 74 7.83 8.50 8.34
CA THR A 74 6.91 7.86 7.39
C THR A 74 5.43 8.06 7.71
N LYS A 75 5.11 8.64 8.86
CA LYS A 75 3.71 8.78 9.30
C LYS A 75 2.82 9.55 8.33
N ASP A 76 3.39 10.42 7.52
CA ASP A 76 2.62 11.25 6.58
C ASP A 76 2.35 10.55 5.25
N CYS A 77 2.92 9.36 5.02
CA CYS A 77 2.58 8.58 3.85
C CYS A 77 1.12 8.12 3.96
N TYR A 78 0.37 8.29 2.87
CA TYR A 78 -1.02 7.78 2.84
C TYR A 78 -0.96 6.27 2.65
N ILE A 79 -1.57 5.49 3.53
CA ILE A 79 -1.54 4.03 3.45
C ILE A 79 -2.92 3.50 3.10
N LEU A 80 -3.00 2.84 1.94
CA LEU A 80 -4.18 2.17 1.44
C LEU A 80 -3.93 0.67 1.56
N ILE A 81 -4.67 -0.01 2.44
CA ILE A 81 -4.50 -1.46 2.60
C ILE A 81 -5.34 -2.24 1.60
N LEU A 82 -4.79 -3.36 1.11
CA LEU A 82 -5.52 -4.29 0.25
C LEU A 82 -6.01 -5.45 1.12
N THR A 83 -7.33 -5.64 1.15
CA THR A 83 -7.96 -6.70 1.95
C THR A 83 -8.68 -7.70 1.05
N ALA A 84 -8.85 -8.94 1.52
CA ALA A 84 -9.70 -9.88 0.81
C ALA A 84 -11.15 -9.44 0.92
N MET A 85 -11.93 -9.65 -0.14
CA MET A 85 -13.34 -9.28 -0.15
C MET A 85 -14.08 -9.97 1.00
N GLY A 86 -14.88 -9.19 1.74
CA GLY A 86 -15.64 -9.72 2.87
C GLY A 86 -14.89 -9.81 4.19
N GLN A 87 -13.63 -9.42 4.23
CA GLN A 87 -12.82 -9.48 5.46
C GLN A 87 -12.97 -8.19 6.28
N GLN A 88 -14.12 -8.05 6.93
CA GLN A 88 -14.40 -6.86 7.75
C GLN A 88 -13.42 -6.71 8.90
N VAL A 89 -12.96 -7.82 9.48
CA VAL A 89 -11.99 -7.81 10.58
C VAL A 89 -10.67 -7.17 10.13
N ASP A 90 -10.23 -7.46 8.90
CA ASP A 90 -8.99 -6.87 8.37
C ASP A 90 -9.12 -5.36 8.18
N LYS A 91 -10.30 -4.89 7.80
CA LYS A 91 -10.57 -3.46 7.65
C LYS A 91 -10.47 -2.74 8.99
N GLU A 92 -11.10 -3.30 10.02
CA GLU A 92 -11.08 -2.74 11.38
C GLU A 92 -9.66 -2.70 11.93
N LYS A 93 -8.93 -3.81 11.80
CA LYS A 93 -7.54 -3.89 12.25
C LYS A 93 -6.64 -2.92 11.48
N GLY A 94 -6.91 -2.73 10.18
CA GLY A 94 -6.18 -1.79 9.35
C GLY A 94 -6.32 -0.36 9.87
N PHE A 95 -7.55 0.06 10.16
CA PHE A 95 -7.77 1.39 10.71
C PHE A 95 -7.19 1.54 12.11
N GLU A 96 -7.24 0.50 12.94
CA GLU A 96 -6.59 0.52 14.25
C GLU A 96 -5.07 0.65 14.13
N ALA A 97 -4.48 0.07 13.08
CA ALA A 97 -3.05 0.19 12.82
C ALA A 97 -2.68 1.57 12.26
N GLY A 98 -3.66 2.36 11.85
CA GLY A 98 -3.44 3.71 11.35
C GLY A 98 -3.57 3.86 9.84
N ALA A 99 -4.05 2.83 9.13
CA ALA A 99 -4.28 2.92 7.69
C ALA A 99 -5.29 4.04 7.38
N ASP A 100 -5.07 4.72 6.27
CA ASP A 100 -5.92 5.84 5.87
C ASP A 100 -7.18 5.38 5.14
N ASP A 101 -7.08 4.24 4.42
CA ASP A 101 -8.21 3.69 3.67
C ASP A 101 -7.95 2.23 3.35
N TYR A 102 -8.89 1.58 2.71
CA TYR A 102 -8.77 0.19 2.29
C TYR A 102 -9.32 -0.01 0.88
N PHE A 103 -8.95 -1.12 0.25
CA PHE A 103 -9.44 -1.50 -1.07
C PHE A 103 -9.53 -3.02 -1.13
N ALA A 104 -10.64 -3.56 -1.61
CA ALA A 104 -10.89 -5.01 -1.58
C ALA A 104 -10.29 -5.73 -2.78
N LYS A 105 -9.72 -6.91 -2.56
CA LYS A 105 -9.30 -7.83 -3.61
C LYS A 105 -10.41 -8.85 -3.87
N PRO A 106 -10.62 -9.29 -5.09
CA PRO A 106 -10.00 -8.79 -6.33
C PRO A 106 -10.53 -7.41 -6.70
N PHE A 107 -9.71 -6.60 -7.34
CA PHE A 107 -10.09 -5.24 -7.71
C PHE A 107 -10.00 -5.02 -9.21
N SER A 108 -10.79 -4.07 -9.69
CA SER A 108 -10.68 -3.59 -11.07
C SER A 108 -9.51 -2.60 -11.14
N PRO A 109 -8.59 -2.76 -12.11
CA PRO A 109 -7.51 -1.78 -12.29
C PRO A 109 -8.02 -0.36 -12.45
N LEU A 110 -9.13 -0.18 -13.16
CA LEU A 110 -9.72 1.15 -13.35
C LEU A 110 -10.21 1.75 -12.03
N ASP A 111 -10.81 0.93 -11.17
CA ASP A 111 -11.30 1.39 -9.87
C ASP A 111 -10.12 1.78 -8.98
N LEU A 112 -9.02 1.03 -9.02
CA LEU A 112 -7.82 1.37 -8.27
C LEU A 112 -7.24 2.68 -8.77
N LEU A 113 -7.17 2.88 -10.08
CA LEU A 113 -6.68 4.12 -10.65
C LEU A 113 -7.50 5.31 -10.18
N LYS A 114 -8.83 5.19 -10.18
CA LYS A 114 -9.72 6.24 -9.69
C LYS A 114 -9.46 6.57 -8.22
N LYS A 115 -9.28 5.53 -7.39
CA LYS A 115 -9.01 5.73 -5.97
C LYS A 115 -7.68 6.47 -5.77
N VAL A 116 -6.66 6.11 -6.51
CA VAL A 116 -5.35 6.75 -6.43
C VAL A 116 -5.43 8.20 -6.87
N GLU A 117 -6.18 8.49 -7.94
CA GLU A 117 -6.36 9.85 -8.39
C GLU A 117 -7.10 10.70 -7.36
N GLU A 118 -8.09 10.13 -6.67
CA GLU A 118 -8.78 10.83 -5.57
C GLU A 118 -7.82 11.17 -4.44
N VAL A 119 -6.90 10.27 -4.11
CA VAL A 119 -5.95 10.45 -3.00
C VAL A 119 -4.86 11.44 -3.37
N LEU A 120 -4.29 11.33 -4.55
CA LEU A 120 -3.13 12.13 -4.95
C LEU A 120 -3.48 13.41 -5.71
N GLY A 121 -4.70 13.54 -6.10
CA GLY A 121 -5.16 14.69 -6.88
C GLY A 121 -4.89 14.50 -8.34
#